data_6e4e31bf14420226aa5068529c9a5405
#
_entry.id   6e4e31bf14420226aa5068529c9a5405
#
_cell.length_a   1.000
_cell.length_b   1.000
_cell.length_c   1.000
_cell.angle_alpha   90.00
_cell.angle_beta   90.00
_cell.angle_gamma   90.00
#
_symmetry.space_group_name_H-M   'P 1'
#
loop_
_entity.id
_entity.type
_entity.pdbx_description
1 polymer ?
#
loop_
_entity_poly.entity_id
_entity_poly.type
_entity_poly.pdbx_seq_one_letter_code
_entity_poly.pdbx_strand_id
1 'polypeptide(L)'
;QMPAYRAMSAGKTGLPTVLVVQEVFGVHEHIKDVARRLAKQGYLAVAPELYARQGDATQYTDTAVLMKEIVSQVSDAQVMGDLDAAAAWAAKNGGAGKLGITGFCWGGRVVHMYAAHNPNLAAGVAWYGPTARSYHAGDKTPLDVAGQIKTPVLGLYGGADGGIPTDTVEKFGAALKAAGNTRSEMVIFPNTPHAFYADYRPSYRKEAADDGWKRLTAWFKQYLA
;
A
#
# COMPACT_ATOMS: atom_id res chain seq x y z
N GLN A 1 -19.64 9.73 5.03
CA GLN A 1 -19.45 8.37 4.51
C GLN A 1 -18.28 8.40 3.53
N MET A 2 -17.28 7.53 3.71
CA MET A 2 -16.12 7.46 2.82
C MET A 2 -16.43 6.55 1.63
N PRO A 3 -16.28 6.99 0.38
CA PRO A 3 -16.42 6.15 -0.79
C PRO A 3 -15.30 5.10 -0.86
N ALA A 4 -15.58 3.96 -1.50
CA ALA A 4 -14.57 2.95 -1.78
C ALA A 4 -14.90 2.20 -3.07
N TYR A 5 -13.88 1.80 -3.82
CA TYR A 5 -14.03 0.86 -4.92
C TYR A 5 -13.87 -0.57 -4.38
N ARG A 6 -14.82 -1.44 -4.73
CA ARG A 6 -14.80 -2.86 -4.36
C ARG A 6 -14.74 -3.75 -5.58
N ALA A 7 -13.93 -4.79 -5.53
CA ALA A 7 -13.89 -5.86 -6.52
C ALA A 7 -13.82 -7.23 -5.84
N MET A 8 -14.64 -8.17 -6.29
CA MET A 8 -14.62 -9.58 -5.86
C MET A 8 -15.28 -10.45 -6.92
N SER A 9 -15.02 -11.75 -6.90
CA SER A 9 -15.72 -12.70 -7.77
C SER A 9 -17.20 -12.76 -7.43
N ALA A 10 -18.07 -12.72 -8.47
CA ALA A 10 -19.51 -12.75 -8.29
C ALA A 10 -19.97 -14.01 -7.53
N GLY A 11 -20.92 -13.84 -6.63
CA GLY A 11 -21.51 -14.93 -5.86
C GLY A 11 -20.57 -15.58 -4.83
N LYS A 12 -19.36 -15.11 -4.65
CA LYS A 12 -18.42 -15.60 -3.63
C LYS A 12 -18.56 -14.81 -2.35
N THR A 13 -18.39 -15.51 -1.21
CA THR A 13 -18.31 -14.93 0.14
C THR A 13 -17.22 -15.66 0.90
N GLY A 14 -16.85 -15.16 2.07
CA GLY A 14 -15.81 -15.79 2.88
C GLY A 14 -14.40 -15.60 2.33
N LEU A 15 -14.19 -14.57 1.49
CA LEU A 15 -12.92 -14.34 0.83
C LEU A 15 -11.92 -13.65 1.77
N PRO A 16 -10.61 -13.97 1.70
CA PRO A 16 -9.59 -13.12 2.31
C PRO A 16 -9.70 -11.71 1.73
N THR A 17 -9.50 -10.70 2.58
CA THR A 17 -9.63 -9.30 2.19
C THR A 17 -8.25 -8.69 1.91
N VAL A 18 -8.15 -7.91 0.83
CA VAL A 18 -6.97 -7.07 0.56
C VAL A 18 -7.41 -5.61 0.44
N LEU A 19 -6.90 -4.77 1.33
CA LEU A 19 -7.01 -3.32 1.19
C LEU A 19 -6.03 -2.85 0.12
N VAL A 20 -6.49 -2.01 -0.80
CA VAL A 20 -5.66 -1.46 -1.89
C VAL A 20 -5.52 0.03 -1.68
N VAL A 21 -4.32 0.48 -1.32
CA VAL A 21 -4.07 1.89 -1.00
C VAL A 21 -3.54 2.63 -2.21
N GLN A 22 -4.20 3.72 -2.50
CA GLN A 22 -3.95 4.62 -3.63
C GLN A 22 -2.56 5.25 -3.61
N GLU A 23 -2.12 5.75 -4.75
CA GLU A 23 -1.04 6.73 -4.87
C GLU A 23 -1.51 8.12 -4.38
N VAL A 24 -0.72 9.17 -4.57
CA VAL A 24 -1.14 10.54 -4.26
C VAL A 24 -2.31 11.03 -5.12
N PHE A 25 -2.67 10.33 -6.18
CA PHE A 25 -3.69 10.73 -7.17
C PHE A 25 -5.10 10.19 -6.89
N GLY A 26 -5.36 9.63 -5.71
CA GLY A 26 -6.67 9.06 -5.37
C GLY A 26 -6.91 7.67 -5.97
N VAL A 27 -8.14 7.18 -5.85
CA VAL A 27 -8.55 5.86 -6.38
C VAL A 27 -8.92 5.99 -7.87
N HIS A 28 -7.91 6.27 -8.69
CA HIS A 28 -8.06 6.35 -10.14
C HIS A 28 -8.08 4.96 -10.81
N GLU A 29 -8.21 4.92 -12.14
CA GLU A 29 -8.47 3.67 -12.89
C GLU A 29 -7.40 2.58 -12.69
N HIS A 30 -6.13 2.94 -12.58
CA HIS A 30 -5.06 1.99 -12.31
C HIS A 30 -5.25 1.27 -10.93
N ILE A 31 -5.62 2.00 -9.89
CA ILE A 31 -5.89 1.42 -8.56
C ILE A 31 -7.12 0.50 -8.61
N LYS A 32 -8.17 0.90 -9.36
CA LYS A 32 -9.35 0.05 -9.59
C LYS A 32 -8.98 -1.22 -10.36
N ASP A 33 -8.08 -1.13 -11.34
CA ASP A 33 -7.60 -2.29 -12.09
C ASP A 33 -6.80 -3.26 -11.20
N VAL A 34 -5.93 -2.75 -10.33
CA VAL A 34 -5.26 -3.57 -9.31
C VAL A 34 -6.27 -4.33 -8.44
N ALA A 35 -7.33 -3.65 -7.98
CA ALA A 35 -8.38 -4.29 -7.19
C ALA A 35 -9.08 -5.42 -7.99
N ARG A 36 -9.37 -5.20 -9.29
CA ARG A 36 -9.94 -6.22 -10.16
C ARG A 36 -9.00 -7.41 -10.40
N ARG A 37 -7.69 -7.15 -10.55
CA ARG A 37 -6.66 -8.21 -10.67
C ARG A 37 -6.61 -9.09 -9.41
N LEU A 38 -6.68 -8.48 -8.22
CA LEU A 38 -6.74 -9.21 -6.95
C LEU A 38 -8.05 -10.01 -6.82
N ALA A 39 -9.18 -9.44 -7.24
CA ALA A 39 -10.46 -10.15 -7.26
C ALA A 39 -10.42 -11.41 -8.13
N LYS A 40 -9.75 -11.36 -9.30
CA LYS A 40 -9.54 -12.54 -10.15
C LYS A 40 -8.68 -13.62 -9.49
N GLN A 41 -7.88 -13.26 -8.49
CA GLN A 41 -7.07 -14.21 -7.70
C GLN A 41 -7.82 -14.74 -6.46
N GLY A 42 -9.09 -14.38 -6.27
CA GLY A 42 -9.93 -14.90 -5.20
C GLY A 42 -9.98 -14.05 -3.93
N TYR A 43 -9.56 -12.80 -4.00
CA TYR A 43 -9.65 -11.87 -2.88
C TYR A 43 -10.89 -10.97 -2.97
N LEU A 44 -11.40 -10.52 -1.81
CA LEU A 44 -12.19 -9.30 -1.73
C LEU A 44 -11.22 -8.13 -1.67
N ALA A 45 -11.11 -7.35 -2.75
CA ALA A 45 -10.28 -6.16 -2.81
C ALA A 45 -11.11 -4.90 -2.52
N VAL A 46 -10.65 -4.05 -1.61
CA VAL A 46 -11.30 -2.79 -1.23
C VAL A 46 -10.29 -1.65 -1.30
N ALA A 47 -10.57 -0.66 -2.14
CA ALA A 47 -9.77 0.56 -2.29
C ALA A 47 -10.56 1.76 -1.75
N PRO A 48 -10.35 2.17 -0.48
CA PRO A 48 -11.04 3.32 0.10
C PRO A 48 -10.46 4.63 -0.46
N GLU A 49 -11.33 5.63 -0.67
CA GLU A 49 -10.93 6.98 -1.09
C GLU A 49 -10.46 7.78 0.14
N LEU A 50 -9.17 7.66 0.46
CA LEU A 50 -8.60 8.18 1.72
C LEU A 50 -8.54 9.71 1.79
N TYR A 51 -8.76 10.39 0.66
CA TYR A 51 -8.77 11.85 0.57
C TYR A 51 -10.19 12.45 0.54
N ALA A 52 -11.23 11.62 0.67
CA ALA A 52 -12.63 12.04 0.50
C ALA A 52 -13.06 13.22 1.37
N ARG A 53 -12.39 13.49 2.50
CA ARG A 53 -12.67 14.66 3.36
C ARG A 53 -11.94 15.92 2.92
N GLN A 54 -10.81 15.76 2.24
CA GLN A 54 -9.98 16.89 1.79
C GLN A 54 -10.35 17.36 0.40
N GLY A 55 -10.80 16.43 -0.46
CA GLY A 55 -11.20 16.74 -1.83
C GLY A 55 -10.97 15.58 -2.81
N ASP A 56 -11.19 15.86 -4.08
CA ASP A 56 -10.98 14.93 -5.17
C ASP A 56 -9.59 15.14 -5.81
N ALA A 57 -8.65 14.25 -5.49
CA ALA A 57 -7.29 14.31 -6.01
C ALA A 57 -7.22 14.20 -7.54
N THR A 58 -8.24 13.64 -8.20
CA THR A 58 -8.27 13.49 -9.66
C THR A 58 -8.46 14.82 -10.42
N GLN A 59 -8.87 15.87 -9.73
CA GLN A 59 -9.06 17.20 -10.30
C GLN A 59 -7.76 18.04 -10.38
N TYR A 60 -6.68 17.54 -9.78
CA TYR A 60 -5.41 18.25 -9.75
C TYR A 60 -4.51 17.82 -10.91
N THR A 61 -4.07 18.79 -11.70
CA THR A 61 -3.08 18.60 -12.77
C THR A 61 -1.65 18.91 -12.32
N ASP A 62 -1.49 19.74 -11.30
CA ASP A 62 -0.21 20.08 -10.69
C ASP A 62 0.01 19.25 -9.41
N THR A 63 1.04 18.40 -9.43
CA THR A 63 1.38 17.54 -8.30
C THR A 63 1.83 18.31 -7.07
N ALA A 64 2.50 19.47 -7.23
CA ALA A 64 2.93 20.25 -6.08
C ALA A 64 1.75 20.88 -5.35
N VAL A 65 0.75 21.35 -6.09
CA VAL A 65 -0.52 21.86 -5.54
C VAL A 65 -1.28 20.73 -4.84
N LEU A 66 -1.42 19.56 -5.48
CA LEU A 66 -2.04 18.38 -4.89
C LEU A 66 -1.37 17.98 -3.57
N MET A 67 -0.04 17.96 -3.53
CA MET A 67 0.72 17.63 -2.32
C MET A 67 0.44 18.60 -1.19
N LYS A 68 0.36 19.89 -1.48
CA LYS A 68 0.11 20.95 -0.50
C LYS A 68 -1.34 20.98 -0.01
N GLU A 69 -2.30 20.88 -0.92
CA GLU A 69 -3.72 21.13 -0.60
C GLU A 69 -4.46 19.88 -0.14
N ILE A 70 -4.03 18.71 -0.55
CA ILE A 70 -4.68 17.44 -0.21
C ILE A 70 -3.76 16.57 0.66
N VAL A 71 -2.62 16.11 0.11
CA VAL A 71 -1.83 15.03 0.72
C VAL A 71 -1.29 15.45 2.09
N SER A 72 -0.77 16.68 2.23
CA SER A 72 -0.24 17.19 3.50
C SER A 72 -1.32 17.49 4.56
N GLN A 73 -2.59 17.49 4.18
CA GLN A 73 -3.72 17.71 5.08
C GLN A 73 -4.29 16.40 5.66
N VAL A 74 -3.79 15.26 5.22
CA VAL A 74 -4.27 13.93 5.64
C VAL A 74 -3.32 13.34 6.66
N SER A 75 -3.76 13.29 7.93
CA SER A 75 -2.96 12.70 9.01
C SER A 75 -2.96 11.17 8.96
N ASP A 76 -1.89 10.55 9.45
CA ASP A 76 -1.83 9.10 9.60
C ASP A 76 -2.98 8.58 10.49
N ALA A 77 -3.37 9.29 11.53
CA ALA A 77 -4.49 8.91 12.39
C ALA A 77 -5.81 8.79 11.61
N GLN A 78 -6.09 9.73 10.69
CA GLN A 78 -7.24 9.65 9.79
C GLN A 78 -7.14 8.42 8.89
N VAL A 79 -6.00 8.20 8.26
CA VAL A 79 -5.77 7.08 7.32
C VAL A 79 -5.94 5.74 8.03
N MET A 80 -5.35 5.57 9.23
CA MET A 80 -5.48 4.34 10.00
C MET A 80 -6.93 4.04 10.36
N GLY A 81 -7.68 5.04 10.85
CA GLY A 81 -9.11 4.87 11.15
C GLY A 81 -9.97 4.56 9.92
N ASP A 82 -9.65 5.13 8.75
CA ASP A 82 -10.35 4.84 7.50
C ASP A 82 -10.08 3.42 6.99
N LEU A 83 -8.85 2.95 7.13
CA LEU A 83 -8.49 1.57 6.78
C LEU A 83 -9.13 0.55 7.74
N ASP A 84 -9.19 0.85 9.03
CA ASP A 84 -9.91 0.02 10.01
C ASP A 84 -11.41 -0.07 9.68
N ALA A 85 -12.01 1.06 9.32
CA ALA A 85 -13.41 1.09 8.89
C ALA A 85 -13.66 0.30 7.60
N ALA A 86 -12.74 0.40 6.62
CA ALA A 86 -12.80 -0.37 5.38
C ALA A 86 -12.66 -1.87 5.63
N ALA A 87 -11.75 -2.29 6.52
CA ALA A 87 -11.58 -3.68 6.92
C ALA A 87 -12.82 -4.23 7.64
N ALA A 88 -13.36 -3.46 8.58
CA ALA A 88 -14.59 -3.82 9.30
C ALA A 88 -15.81 -3.92 8.37
N TRP A 89 -15.89 -3.03 7.38
CA TRP A 89 -16.93 -3.10 6.35
C TRP A 89 -16.76 -4.35 5.49
N ALA A 90 -15.55 -4.65 5.04
CA ALA A 90 -15.25 -5.83 4.21
C ALA A 90 -15.66 -7.12 4.92
N ALA A 91 -15.35 -7.24 6.22
CA ALA A 91 -15.75 -8.41 7.04
C ALA A 91 -17.27 -8.66 7.08
N LYS A 92 -18.08 -7.60 6.95
CA LYS A 92 -19.55 -7.67 6.91
C LYS A 92 -20.12 -7.85 5.50
N ASN A 93 -19.29 -7.68 4.46
CA ASN A 93 -19.74 -7.59 3.05
C ASN A 93 -19.02 -8.60 2.13
N GLY A 94 -18.80 -9.82 2.62
CA GLY A 94 -18.25 -10.93 1.85
C GLY A 94 -16.80 -11.27 2.16
N GLY A 95 -16.11 -10.46 2.96
CA GLY A 95 -14.80 -10.80 3.51
C GLY A 95 -14.94 -11.70 4.73
N ALA A 96 -14.11 -12.73 4.80
CA ALA A 96 -13.91 -13.51 6.02
C ALA A 96 -12.47 -14.04 5.99
N GLY A 97 -11.90 -14.28 7.14
CA GLY A 97 -10.52 -14.75 7.20
C GLY A 97 -9.51 -13.62 7.31
N LYS A 98 -8.36 -13.82 6.66
CA LYS A 98 -7.20 -12.96 6.87
C LYS A 98 -7.28 -11.65 6.11
N LEU A 99 -6.72 -10.60 6.70
CA LEU A 99 -6.61 -9.26 6.14
C LEU A 99 -5.20 -9.04 5.60
N GLY A 100 -5.11 -8.65 4.33
CA GLY A 100 -3.90 -8.15 3.68
C GLY A 100 -4.05 -6.69 3.28
N ILE A 101 -2.92 -6.06 2.95
CA ILE A 101 -2.87 -4.70 2.42
C ILE A 101 -1.80 -4.59 1.34
N THR A 102 -2.09 -3.85 0.28
CA THR A 102 -1.09 -3.41 -0.70
C THR A 102 -1.28 -1.94 -1.01
N GLY A 103 -0.22 -1.25 -1.38
CA GLY A 103 -0.28 0.18 -1.69
C GLY A 103 0.94 0.66 -2.45
N PHE A 104 0.77 1.80 -3.13
CA PHE A 104 1.70 2.31 -4.13
C PHE A 104 2.14 3.73 -3.79
N CYS A 105 3.42 4.05 -3.90
CA CYS A 105 3.97 5.38 -3.62
C CYS A 105 3.61 5.83 -2.18
N TRP A 106 2.84 6.89 -2.01
CA TRP A 106 2.27 7.30 -0.72
C TRP A 106 1.57 6.11 -0.02
N GLY A 107 0.76 5.36 -0.77
CA GLY A 107 0.10 4.16 -0.26
C GLY A 107 1.05 3.03 0.12
N GLY A 108 2.21 2.93 -0.52
CA GLY A 108 3.27 2.01 -0.11
C GLY A 108 3.83 2.36 1.28
N ARG A 109 3.99 3.67 1.60
CA ARG A 109 4.28 4.12 2.96
C ARG A 109 3.16 3.73 3.92
N VAL A 110 1.90 3.95 3.53
CA VAL A 110 0.72 3.63 4.34
C VAL A 110 0.68 2.13 4.71
N VAL A 111 1.11 1.23 3.83
CA VAL A 111 1.23 -0.21 4.15
C VAL A 111 2.10 -0.43 5.38
N HIS A 112 3.27 0.22 5.46
CA HIS A 112 4.16 0.10 6.63
C HIS A 112 3.54 0.68 7.89
N MET A 113 2.89 1.85 7.78
CA MET A 113 2.22 2.48 8.91
C MET A 113 1.06 1.64 9.42
N TYR A 114 0.26 1.07 8.52
CA TYR A 114 -0.86 0.20 8.89
C TYR A 114 -0.39 -1.14 9.50
N ALA A 115 0.74 -1.67 9.04
CA ALA A 115 1.36 -2.86 9.63
C ALA A 115 1.88 -2.62 11.07
N ALA A 116 2.22 -1.37 11.40
CA ALA A 116 2.53 -0.99 12.78
C ALA A 116 1.27 -0.73 13.63
N HIS A 117 0.18 -0.29 13.00
CA HIS A 117 -1.08 0.08 13.65
C HIS A 117 -1.96 -1.14 13.94
N ASN A 118 -2.14 -2.04 12.98
CA ASN A 118 -3.11 -3.12 13.08
C ASN A 118 -2.43 -4.49 13.36
N PRO A 119 -2.50 -5.00 14.59
CA PRO A 119 -1.86 -6.26 14.96
C PRO A 119 -2.51 -7.50 14.30
N ASN A 120 -3.72 -7.36 13.76
CA ASN A 120 -4.45 -8.43 13.08
C ASN A 120 -4.18 -8.47 11.57
N LEU A 121 -3.34 -7.57 11.05
CA LEU A 121 -2.93 -7.60 9.65
C LEU A 121 -2.05 -8.82 9.40
N ALA A 122 -2.44 -9.69 8.46
CA ALA A 122 -1.73 -10.93 8.17
C ALA A 122 -0.53 -10.74 7.22
N ALA A 123 -0.63 -9.80 6.27
CA ALA A 123 0.44 -9.49 5.33
C ALA A 123 0.32 -8.11 4.71
N GLY A 124 1.47 -7.48 4.38
CA GLY A 124 1.53 -6.26 3.60
C GLY A 124 2.44 -6.39 2.37
N VAL A 125 2.10 -5.68 1.27
CA VAL A 125 3.00 -5.50 0.12
C VAL A 125 3.06 -4.02 -0.23
N ALA A 126 4.23 -3.43 -0.04
CA ALA A 126 4.49 -2.00 -0.24
C ALA A 126 5.27 -1.78 -1.54
N TRP A 127 4.71 -1.03 -2.49
CA TRP A 127 5.36 -0.69 -3.74
C TRP A 127 5.93 0.73 -3.65
N TYR A 128 7.23 0.85 -3.79
CA TYR A 128 7.98 2.12 -3.79
C TYR A 128 7.45 3.13 -2.76
N GLY A 129 7.19 2.64 -1.54
CA GLY A 129 6.73 3.45 -0.42
C GLY A 129 7.89 4.08 0.34
N PRO A 130 7.96 5.42 0.50
CA PRO A 130 9.03 6.06 1.27
C PRO A 130 9.11 5.53 2.70
N THR A 131 10.31 5.12 3.12
CA THR A 131 10.56 4.54 4.46
C THR A 131 10.99 5.57 5.50
N ALA A 132 11.54 6.71 5.04
CA ALA A 132 12.08 7.78 5.88
C ALA A 132 11.39 9.13 5.66
N ARG A 133 10.12 9.14 5.21
CA ARG A 133 9.34 10.36 4.95
C ARG A 133 7.96 10.28 5.58
N SER A 134 7.50 11.38 6.19
CA SER A 134 6.11 11.67 6.50
C SER A 134 5.55 12.74 5.54
N TYR A 135 4.24 12.88 5.46
CA TYR A 135 3.58 13.82 4.55
C TYR A 135 2.74 14.85 5.28
N HIS A 136 2.27 14.53 6.47
CA HIS A 136 1.53 15.45 7.35
C HIS A 136 2.43 15.85 8.51
N ALA A 137 2.30 17.09 8.97
CA ALA A 137 3.13 17.62 10.06
C ALA A 137 2.87 16.86 11.38
N GLY A 138 3.93 16.41 12.00
CA GLY A 138 3.87 15.65 13.26
C GLY A 138 3.71 14.13 13.10
N ASP A 139 3.43 13.63 11.89
CA ASP A 139 3.38 12.19 11.63
C ASP A 139 4.77 11.56 11.66
N LYS A 140 4.82 10.29 12.05
CA LYS A 140 6.03 9.47 12.07
C LYS A 140 6.38 8.95 10.68
N THR A 141 7.64 8.55 10.49
CA THR A 141 8.06 7.79 9.32
C THR A 141 7.90 6.28 9.55
N PRO A 142 7.86 5.43 8.51
CA PRO A 142 7.94 3.98 8.67
C PRO A 142 9.16 3.53 9.49
N LEU A 143 10.29 4.19 9.31
CA LEU A 143 11.51 3.89 10.07
C LEU A 143 11.33 4.13 11.58
N ASP A 144 10.60 5.18 11.97
CA ASP A 144 10.31 5.49 13.38
C ASP A 144 9.41 4.43 14.05
N VAL A 145 8.59 3.73 13.28
CA VAL A 145 7.65 2.72 13.77
C VAL A 145 8.07 1.27 13.44
N ALA A 146 9.25 1.08 12.85
CA ALA A 146 9.73 -0.25 12.44
C ALA A 146 9.71 -1.28 13.59
N GLY A 147 9.99 -0.87 14.81
CA GLY A 147 9.95 -1.71 16.01
C GLY A 147 8.56 -2.26 16.36
N GLN A 148 7.50 -1.63 15.89
CA GLN A 148 6.10 -2.00 16.12
C GLN A 148 5.57 -2.96 15.06
N ILE A 149 6.21 -3.05 13.89
CA ILE A 149 5.77 -3.90 12.78
C ILE A 149 6.10 -5.36 13.06
N LYS A 150 5.07 -6.16 13.35
CA LYS A 150 5.19 -7.61 13.56
C LYS A 150 4.64 -8.42 12.37
N THR A 151 3.84 -7.80 11.53
CA THR A 151 3.29 -8.35 10.29
C THR A 151 4.41 -8.56 9.28
N PRO A 152 4.42 -9.67 8.51
CA PRO A 152 5.32 -9.83 7.38
C PRO A 152 4.97 -8.82 6.28
N VAL A 153 5.94 -8.01 5.89
CA VAL A 153 5.80 -7.01 4.83
C VAL A 153 6.83 -7.25 3.74
N LEU A 154 6.36 -7.32 2.50
CA LEU A 154 7.19 -7.30 1.29
C LEU A 154 7.29 -5.88 0.77
N GLY A 155 8.47 -5.31 0.73
CA GLY A 155 8.76 -4.03 0.10
C GLY A 155 9.36 -4.21 -1.28
N LEU A 156 8.83 -3.52 -2.29
CA LEU A 156 9.27 -3.58 -3.69
C LEU A 156 9.72 -2.19 -4.14
N TYR A 157 11.02 -2.01 -4.37
CA TYR A 157 11.65 -0.71 -4.56
C TYR A 157 12.45 -0.63 -5.86
N GLY A 158 12.53 0.56 -6.42
CA GLY A 158 13.39 0.83 -7.57
C GLY A 158 14.78 1.31 -7.13
N GLY A 159 15.84 0.70 -7.67
CA GLY A 159 17.23 1.07 -7.37
C GLY A 159 17.68 2.39 -8.00
N ALA A 160 16.93 2.93 -8.97
CA ALA A 160 17.13 4.24 -9.57
C ALA A 160 16.02 5.25 -9.18
N ASP A 161 15.33 5.01 -8.07
CA ASP A 161 14.31 5.93 -7.53
C ASP A 161 14.98 7.09 -6.81
N GLY A 162 15.05 8.26 -7.46
CA GLY A 162 15.66 9.46 -6.88
C GLY A 162 14.91 10.03 -5.66
N GLY A 163 13.66 9.63 -5.44
CA GLY A 163 12.83 10.07 -4.30
C GLY A 163 12.91 9.13 -3.08
N ILE A 164 13.43 7.91 -3.25
CA ILE A 164 13.59 6.91 -2.19
C ILE A 164 14.99 6.30 -2.27
N PRO A 165 15.98 6.91 -1.62
CA PRO A 165 17.34 6.40 -1.59
C PRO A 165 17.40 4.96 -1.04
N THR A 166 18.16 4.09 -1.70
CA THR A 166 18.23 2.66 -1.34
C THR A 166 18.75 2.43 0.08
N ASP A 167 19.64 3.29 0.56
CA ASP A 167 20.13 3.23 1.94
C ASP A 167 19.02 3.40 2.98
N THR A 168 17.97 4.18 2.69
CA THR A 168 16.81 4.31 3.58
C THR A 168 15.98 3.04 3.62
N VAL A 169 15.87 2.33 2.49
CA VAL A 169 15.20 1.02 2.39
C VAL A 169 15.98 -0.04 3.15
N GLU A 170 17.29 -0.07 3.00
CA GLU A 170 18.19 -0.99 3.68
C GLU A 170 18.16 -0.77 5.21
N LYS A 171 18.21 0.50 5.65
CA LYS A 171 18.05 0.86 7.07
C LYS A 171 16.72 0.41 7.65
N PHE A 172 15.63 0.56 6.89
CA PHE A 172 14.31 0.11 7.32
C PHE A 172 14.26 -1.41 7.45
N GLY A 173 14.77 -2.15 6.45
CA GLY A 173 14.88 -3.61 6.50
C GLY A 173 15.71 -4.10 7.69
N ALA A 174 16.84 -3.44 7.96
CA ALA A 174 17.67 -3.73 9.13
C ALA A 174 16.95 -3.46 10.47
N ALA A 175 16.18 -2.36 10.55
CA ALA A 175 15.39 -2.03 11.73
C ALA A 175 14.27 -3.05 11.99
N LEU A 176 13.58 -3.51 10.96
CA LEU A 176 12.58 -4.59 11.07
C LEU A 176 13.21 -5.87 11.61
N LYS A 177 14.35 -6.27 11.06
CA LYS A 177 15.07 -7.48 11.48
C LYS A 177 15.56 -7.35 12.94
N ALA A 178 16.12 -6.20 13.32
CA ALA A 178 16.57 -5.92 14.68
C ALA A 178 15.41 -5.97 15.69
N ALA A 179 14.19 -5.60 15.27
CA ALA A 179 12.97 -5.69 16.07
C ALA A 179 12.34 -7.10 16.09
N GLY A 180 13.01 -8.10 15.52
CA GLY A 180 12.57 -9.50 15.47
C GLY A 180 11.61 -9.84 14.30
N ASN A 181 11.33 -8.89 13.41
CA ASN A 181 10.55 -9.18 12.19
C ASN A 181 11.46 -9.71 11.08
N THR A 182 11.77 -11.01 11.15
CA THR A 182 12.63 -11.70 10.18
C THR A 182 11.87 -12.23 8.96
N ARG A 183 10.55 -12.08 8.94
CA ARG A 183 9.68 -12.52 7.84
C ARG A 183 9.48 -11.45 6.78
N SER A 184 9.81 -10.20 7.07
CA SER A 184 9.72 -9.10 6.10
C SER A 184 10.91 -9.13 5.14
N GLU A 185 10.66 -8.74 3.89
CA GLU A 185 11.63 -8.71 2.80
C GLU A 185 11.60 -7.38 2.07
N MET A 186 12.78 -6.80 1.79
CA MET A 186 12.93 -5.59 0.97
C MET A 186 13.66 -5.97 -0.31
N VAL A 187 12.98 -5.86 -1.46
CA VAL A 187 13.51 -6.17 -2.79
C VAL A 187 13.79 -4.87 -3.52
N ILE A 188 15.01 -4.71 -4.01
CA ILE A 188 15.42 -3.55 -4.80
C ILE A 188 15.71 -4.01 -6.23
N PHE A 189 14.93 -3.50 -7.19
CA PHE A 189 15.11 -3.77 -8.63
C PHE A 189 16.17 -2.81 -9.20
N PRO A 190 17.34 -3.31 -9.65
CA PRO A 190 18.40 -2.46 -10.19
C PRO A 190 17.91 -1.59 -11.36
N ASN A 191 18.42 -0.37 -11.48
CA ASN A 191 18.13 0.57 -12.59
C ASN A 191 16.64 0.86 -12.83
N THR A 192 15.80 0.61 -11.84
CA THR A 192 14.35 0.76 -11.92
C THR A 192 13.92 2.05 -11.23
N PRO A 193 13.16 2.93 -11.90
CA PRO A 193 12.73 4.22 -11.35
C PRO A 193 11.54 4.09 -10.40
N HIS A 194 11.13 5.22 -9.80
CA HIS A 194 9.87 5.34 -9.05
C HIS A 194 8.67 4.97 -9.91
N ALA A 195 7.61 4.40 -9.30
CA ALA A 195 6.35 4.04 -9.95
C ALA A 195 6.51 3.07 -11.14
N PHE A 196 7.46 2.15 -11.06
CA PHE A 196 7.74 1.18 -12.12
C PHE A 196 6.59 0.20 -12.43
N TYR A 197 5.62 0.07 -11.54
CA TYR A 197 4.44 -0.76 -11.75
C TYR A 197 3.29 0.00 -12.45
N ALA A 198 3.33 1.32 -12.48
CA ALA A 198 2.27 2.15 -13.04
C ALA A 198 2.34 2.17 -14.58
N ASP A 199 1.60 1.27 -15.24
CA ASP A 199 1.64 1.03 -16.69
C ASP A 199 1.13 2.21 -17.54
N TYR A 200 0.51 3.19 -16.93
CA TYR A 200 0.10 4.46 -17.56
C TYR A 200 1.18 5.55 -17.55
N ARG A 201 2.38 5.27 -16.97
CA ARG A 201 3.48 6.25 -16.80
C ARG A 201 4.71 5.88 -17.62
N PRO A 202 5.51 6.87 -18.05
CA PRO A 202 6.80 6.62 -18.73
C PRO A 202 7.82 5.86 -17.86
N SER A 203 7.64 5.88 -16.52
CA SER A 203 8.47 5.15 -15.57
C SER A 203 8.19 3.65 -15.52
N TYR A 204 7.15 3.17 -16.18
CA TYR A 204 6.81 1.74 -16.22
C TYR A 204 7.98 0.88 -16.69
N ARG A 205 8.24 -0.20 -15.98
CA ARG A 205 9.26 -1.20 -16.33
C ARG A 205 8.63 -2.59 -16.26
N LYS A 206 8.28 -3.12 -17.42
CA LYS A 206 7.51 -4.37 -17.55
C LYS A 206 8.12 -5.53 -16.75
N GLU A 207 9.42 -5.76 -16.88
CA GLU A 207 10.08 -6.88 -16.20
C GLU A 207 10.00 -6.77 -14.67
N ALA A 208 10.31 -5.58 -14.13
CA ALA A 208 10.21 -5.32 -12.69
C ALA A 208 8.75 -5.36 -12.19
N ALA A 209 7.82 -4.86 -13.00
CA ALA A 209 6.39 -4.90 -12.69
C ALA A 209 5.85 -6.34 -12.64
N ASP A 210 6.20 -7.16 -13.62
CA ASP A 210 5.78 -8.55 -13.70
C ASP A 210 6.38 -9.39 -12.55
N ASP A 211 7.68 -9.23 -12.24
CA ASP A 211 8.31 -9.91 -11.11
C ASP A 211 7.72 -9.45 -9.78
N GLY A 212 7.52 -8.14 -9.61
CA GLY A 212 6.88 -7.59 -8.43
C GLY A 212 5.46 -8.13 -8.21
N TRP A 213 4.66 -8.23 -9.28
CA TRP A 213 3.31 -8.82 -9.21
C TRP A 213 3.33 -10.31 -8.87
N LYS A 214 4.26 -11.06 -9.44
CA LYS A 214 4.47 -12.46 -9.10
C LYS A 214 4.83 -12.64 -7.62
N ARG A 215 5.71 -11.77 -7.09
CA ARG A 215 6.08 -11.77 -5.66
C ARG A 215 4.89 -11.43 -4.77
N LEU A 216 4.12 -10.38 -5.10
CA LEU A 216 2.88 -10.03 -4.39
C LEU A 216 1.92 -11.22 -4.33
N THR A 217 1.69 -11.87 -5.47
CA THR A 217 0.78 -13.03 -5.56
C THR A 217 1.26 -14.18 -4.67
N ALA A 218 2.54 -14.50 -4.72
CA ALA A 218 3.13 -15.55 -3.87
C ALA A 218 3.04 -15.18 -2.38
N TRP A 219 3.30 -13.91 -2.04
CA TRP A 219 3.22 -13.39 -0.67
C TRP A 219 1.83 -13.51 -0.09
N PHE A 220 0.83 -13.04 -0.80
CA PHE A 220 -0.54 -13.14 -0.35
C PHE A 220 -1.04 -14.58 -0.30
N LYS A 221 -0.66 -15.43 -1.24
CA LYS A 221 -0.96 -16.87 -1.17
C LYS A 221 -0.36 -17.53 0.06
N GLN A 222 0.85 -17.16 0.46
CA GLN A 222 1.52 -17.72 1.65
C GLN A 222 0.84 -17.28 2.95
N TYR A 223 0.41 -16.02 3.06
CA TYR A 223 -0.01 -15.46 4.33
C TYR A 223 -1.53 -15.29 4.47
N LEU A 224 -2.28 -15.23 3.37
CA LEU A 224 -3.74 -15.02 3.39
C LEU A 224 -4.56 -16.30 3.09
N ALA A 225 -3.92 -17.34 2.62
CA ALA A 225 -4.59 -18.64 2.43
C ALA A 225 -4.96 -19.31 3.77
#